data_9fde9aaa3930d760560f7fe9598d90ba
#
_entry.id   9fde9aaa3930d760560f7fe9598d90ba
#
_cell.length_a   1.000
_cell.length_b   1.000
_cell.length_c   1.000
_cell.angle_alpha   90.00
_cell.angle_beta   90.00
_cell.angle_gamma   90.00
#
_symmetry.space_group_name_H-M   'P 1'
#
loop_
_entity.id
_entity.type
_entity.pdbx_description
1 polymer ?
#
loop_
_entity_poly.entity_id
_entity_poly.type
_entity_poly.pdbx_seq_one_letter_code
_entity_poly.pdbx_strand_id
1 'polypeptide(L)'
;VIRSSALFLVLTFALLAAGCVAIPTKNEPAAYTQAIVQDAIRLYSQEGRQAAIDHYSSPENVDGPWYVFIIGEDGYTIAHFSPEIKGRDPALRVDSTGYFFGDDMLSATEEGKWISYVATNPDTGDEARKHAWMVRYDGLIFGSGWYEEE
;
A
#
# COMPACT_ATOMS: atom_id res chain seq x y z
N VAL A 1 -60.32 24.33 31.95
CA VAL A 1 -59.08 23.77 32.55
C VAL A 1 -58.25 23.10 31.43
N ILE A 2 -57.26 23.83 30.89
CA ILE A 2 -56.38 23.32 29.80
C ILE A 2 -55.09 22.83 30.46
N ARG A 3 -54.82 21.54 30.35
CA ARG A 3 -53.54 20.92 30.76
C ARG A 3 -52.61 20.88 29.57
N SER A 4 -51.60 21.75 29.60
CA SER A 4 -50.47 21.69 28.68
C SER A 4 -49.50 20.59 29.11
N SER A 5 -49.37 19.54 28.31
CA SER A 5 -48.31 18.53 28.45
C SER A 5 -47.07 19.01 27.68
N ALA A 6 -46.04 19.39 28.39
CA ALA A 6 -44.74 19.72 27.79
C ALA A 6 -44.03 18.39 27.45
N LEU A 7 -43.81 18.17 26.18
CA LEU A 7 -43.01 17.04 25.65
C LEU A 7 -41.55 17.41 25.72
N PHE A 8 -40.81 16.86 26.69
CA PHE A 8 -39.34 16.99 26.75
C PHE A 8 -38.71 16.09 25.72
N LEU A 9 -38.16 16.68 24.64
CA LEU A 9 -37.34 16.00 23.64
C LEU A 9 -35.92 15.88 24.21
N VAL A 10 -35.56 14.69 24.71
CA VAL A 10 -34.18 14.38 25.11
C VAL A 10 -33.36 14.09 23.87
N LEU A 11 -32.56 15.06 23.47
CA LEU A 11 -31.57 14.93 22.37
C LEU A 11 -30.37 14.19 22.93
N THR A 12 -30.25 12.87 22.72
CA THR A 12 -29.04 12.11 23.03
C THR A 12 -27.97 12.40 22.01
N PHE A 13 -26.99 13.21 22.39
CA PHE A 13 -25.78 13.45 21.62
C PHE A 13 -24.88 12.20 21.73
N ALA A 14 -24.89 11.34 20.69
CA ALA A 14 -23.92 10.26 20.60
C ALA A 14 -22.54 10.87 20.31
N LEU A 15 -21.66 10.90 21.32
CA LEU A 15 -20.25 11.21 21.14
C LEU A 15 -19.62 10.07 20.33
N LEU A 16 -19.39 10.29 19.04
CA LEU A 16 -18.50 9.46 18.23
C LEU A 16 -17.08 9.71 18.76
N ALA A 17 -16.60 8.80 19.61
CA ALA A 17 -15.20 8.74 19.96
C ALA A 17 -14.43 8.39 18.66
N ALA A 18 -13.84 9.40 18.02
CA ALA A 18 -12.82 9.22 17.01
C ALA A 18 -11.61 8.57 17.72
N GLY A 19 -11.55 7.25 17.71
CA GLY A 19 -10.38 6.51 18.17
C GLY A 19 -9.19 6.97 17.33
N CYS A 20 -8.18 7.56 17.96
CA CYS A 20 -6.88 7.76 17.34
C CYS A 20 -6.34 6.37 16.99
N VAL A 21 -6.45 5.96 15.74
CA VAL A 21 -5.71 4.80 15.24
C VAL A 21 -4.25 5.18 15.28
N ALA A 22 -3.49 4.56 16.18
CA ALA A 22 -2.05 4.77 16.25
C ALA A 22 -1.43 4.39 14.89
N ILE A 23 -0.62 5.27 14.33
CA ILE A 23 0.13 4.98 13.10
C ILE A 23 1.15 3.88 13.46
N PRO A 24 1.15 2.73 12.76
CA PRO A 24 2.12 1.67 13.00
C PRO A 24 3.55 2.20 12.88
N THR A 25 4.47 1.66 13.67
CA THR A 25 5.87 2.02 13.61
C THR A 25 6.67 1.02 12.79
N LYS A 26 7.90 1.38 12.38
CA LYS A 26 8.81 0.49 11.65
C LYS A 26 9.21 -0.77 12.45
N ASN A 27 9.01 -0.77 13.77
CA ASN A 27 9.19 -1.96 14.61
C ASN A 27 8.08 -3.01 14.41
N GLU A 28 7.01 -2.63 13.70
CA GLU A 28 5.91 -3.50 13.31
C GLU A 28 5.82 -3.55 11.77
N PRO A 29 6.81 -4.16 11.09
CA PRO A 29 7.04 -3.98 9.66
C PRO A 29 5.82 -4.37 8.81
N ALA A 30 5.08 -5.42 9.18
CA ALA A 30 3.89 -5.81 8.46
C ALA A 30 2.78 -4.75 8.56
N ALA A 31 2.48 -4.25 9.76
CA ALA A 31 1.46 -3.23 9.97
C ALA A 31 1.87 -1.89 9.33
N TYR A 32 3.16 -1.53 9.42
CA TYR A 32 3.70 -0.34 8.78
C TYR A 32 3.58 -0.40 7.26
N THR A 33 3.92 -1.55 6.65
CA THR A 33 3.77 -1.78 5.20
C THR A 33 2.31 -1.65 4.75
N GLN A 34 1.36 -2.22 5.51
CA GLN A 34 -0.06 -2.08 5.21
C GLN A 34 -0.53 -0.62 5.28
N ALA A 35 -0.05 0.14 6.27
CA ALA A 35 -0.38 1.55 6.41
C ALA A 35 0.14 2.39 5.22
N ILE A 36 1.37 2.13 4.76
CA ILE A 36 1.94 2.79 3.57
C ILE A 36 1.10 2.54 2.32
N VAL A 37 0.63 1.30 2.11
CA VAL A 37 -0.22 0.97 0.96
C VAL A 37 -1.58 1.69 1.06
N GLN A 38 -2.17 1.77 2.25
CA GLN A 38 -3.42 2.52 2.45
C GLN A 38 -3.23 4.02 2.22
N ASP A 39 -2.10 4.58 2.61
CA ASP A 39 -1.75 5.97 2.34
C ASP A 39 -1.60 6.23 0.84
N ALA A 40 -1.01 5.27 0.10
CA ALA A 40 -0.89 5.36 -1.36
C ALA A 40 -2.25 5.35 -2.06
N ILE A 41 -3.17 4.50 -1.64
CA ILE A 41 -4.55 4.46 -2.15
C ILE A 41 -5.27 5.77 -1.82
N ARG A 42 -5.05 6.33 -0.62
CA ARG A 42 -5.64 7.61 -0.22
C ARG A 42 -5.13 8.75 -1.10
N LEU A 43 -3.82 8.85 -1.33
CA LEU A 43 -3.23 9.85 -2.22
C LEU A 43 -3.80 9.74 -3.64
N TYR A 44 -3.87 8.52 -4.19
CA TYR A 44 -4.50 8.26 -5.48
C TYR A 44 -5.96 8.74 -5.52
N SER A 45 -6.74 8.45 -4.48
CA SER A 45 -8.16 8.82 -4.42
C SER A 45 -8.38 10.33 -4.29
N GLN A 46 -7.45 11.06 -3.67
CA GLN A 46 -7.54 12.50 -3.43
C GLN A 46 -6.96 13.32 -4.57
N GLU A 47 -5.83 12.90 -5.14
CA GLU A 47 -5.04 13.69 -6.10
C GLU A 47 -5.05 13.11 -7.52
N GLY A 48 -5.55 11.88 -7.68
CA GLY A 48 -5.70 11.21 -8.96
C GLY A 48 -4.49 10.39 -9.38
N ARG A 49 -4.69 9.66 -10.49
CA ARG A 49 -3.75 8.65 -11.02
C ARG A 49 -2.36 9.23 -11.32
N GLN A 50 -2.30 10.34 -12.03
CA GLN A 50 -1.02 10.90 -12.47
C GLN A 50 -0.19 11.39 -11.28
N ALA A 51 -0.83 12.07 -10.32
CA ALA A 51 -0.15 12.52 -9.10
C ALA A 51 0.44 11.36 -8.30
N ALA A 52 -0.30 10.26 -8.15
CA ALA A 52 0.20 9.07 -7.48
C ALA A 52 1.37 8.41 -8.23
N ILE A 53 1.30 8.31 -9.57
CA ILE A 53 2.39 7.78 -10.40
C ILE A 53 3.65 8.64 -10.24
N ASP A 54 3.53 9.95 -10.33
CA ASP A 54 4.66 10.88 -10.22
C ASP A 54 5.29 10.82 -8.83
N HIS A 55 4.46 10.83 -7.79
CA HIS A 55 4.88 10.72 -6.40
C HIS A 55 5.70 9.45 -6.15
N TYR A 56 5.16 8.27 -6.48
CA TYR A 56 5.83 6.99 -6.22
C TYR A 56 6.87 6.58 -7.27
N SER A 57 7.06 7.38 -8.30
CA SER A 57 8.21 7.25 -9.22
C SER A 57 9.41 8.10 -8.79
N SER A 58 9.28 8.94 -7.76
CA SER A 58 10.38 9.75 -7.24
C SER A 58 11.19 8.99 -6.19
N PRO A 59 12.54 8.94 -6.29
CA PRO A 59 13.37 8.36 -5.26
C PRO A 59 13.34 9.12 -3.93
N GLU A 60 12.87 10.36 -3.91
CA GLU A 60 12.70 11.17 -2.70
C GLU A 60 11.61 10.62 -1.76
N ASN A 61 10.72 9.79 -2.27
CA ASN A 61 9.61 9.17 -1.54
C ASN A 61 9.90 7.72 -1.12
N VAL A 62 11.18 7.34 -1.05
CA VAL A 62 11.68 6.09 -0.48
C VAL A 62 12.08 6.33 0.96
N ASP A 63 11.63 5.47 1.88
CA ASP A 63 11.94 5.55 3.31
C ASP A 63 12.69 4.28 3.77
N GLY A 64 14.02 4.27 3.58
CA GLY A 64 14.84 3.10 3.81
C GLY A 64 14.42 1.94 2.89
N PRO A 65 14.07 0.77 3.44
CA PRO A 65 13.63 -0.37 2.62
C PRO A 65 12.19 -0.23 2.10
N TRP A 66 11.40 0.74 2.62
CA TRP A 66 10.01 0.93 2.23
C TRP A 66 9.84 1.89 1.07
N TYR A 67 9.15 1.44 0.06
CA TYR A 67 8.70 2.21 -1.09
C TYR A 67 7.39 1.64 -1.63
N VAL A 68 6.62 2.47 -2.31
CA VAL A 68 5.41 2.03 -2.99
C VAL A 68 5.71 1.75 -4.46
N PHE A 69 5.10 0.71 -4.98
CA PHE A 69 4.99 0.46 -6.41
C PHE A 69 3.52 0.35 -6.81
N ILE A 70 3.23 0.71 -8.07
CA ILE A 70 1.88 0.59 -8.63
C ILE A 70 1.97 -0.22 -9.92
N ILE A 71 1.09 -1.21 -10.04
CA ILE A 71 0.93 -2.05 -11.24
C ILE A 71 -0.36 -1.62 -11.94
N GLY A 72 -0.29 -1.42 -13.25
CA GLY A 72 -1.42 -1.05 -14.10
C GLY A 72 -2.37 -2.21 -14.37
N GLU A 73 -3.48 -1.91 -14.99
CA GLU A 73 -4.54 -2.88 -15.37
C GLU A 73 -4.02 -3.94 -16.35
N ASP A 74 -3.01 -3.58 -17.14
CA ASP A 74 -2.30 -4.46 -18.08
C ASP A 74 -1.21 -5.30 -17.44
N GLY A 75 -0.99 -5.14 -16.13
CA GLY A 75 0.03 -5.85 -15.35
C GLY A 75 1.41 -5.23 -15.38
N TYR A 76 1.65 -4.18 -16.16
CA TYR A 76 2.95 -3.49 -16.18
C TYR A 76 3.14 -2.61 -14.94
N THR A 77 4.39 -2.45 -14.50
CA THR A 77 4.71 -1.52 -13.40
C THR A 77 4.63 -0.07 -13.89
N ILE A 78 3.66 0.69 -13.41
CA ILE A 78 3.44 2.08 -13.84
C ILE A 78 4.09 3.12 -12.92
N ALA A 79 4.34 2.76 -11.65
CA ALA A 79 5.09 3.58 -10.70
C ALA A 79 6.09 2.74 -9.92
N HIS A 80 7.31 3.20 -9.85
CA HIS A 80 8.41 2.66 -9.04
C HIS A 80 9.55 3.68 -9.00
N PHE A 81 10.24 3.81 -7.85
CA PHE A 81 11.37 4.75 -7.71
C PHE A 81 12.56 4.41 -8.60
N SER A 82 12.79 3.11 -8.90
CA SER A 82 13.81 2.68 -9.83
C SER A 82 13.26 2.71 -11.26
N PRO A 83 13.88 3.49 -12.17
CA PRO A 83 13.44 3.57 -13.56
C PRO A 83 13.61 2.24 -14.32
N GLU A 84 14.47 1.33 -13.86
CA GLU A 84 14.66 -0.01 -14.44
C GLU A 84 13.47 -0.94 -14.19
N ILE A 85 12.72 -0.68 -13.10
CA ILE A 85 11.52 -1.45 -12.73
C ILE A 85 10.27 -0.84 -13.34
N LYS A 86 10.25 0.49 -13.50
CA LYS A 86 9.13 1.16 -14.16
C LYS A 86 9.01 0.69 -15.61
N GLY A 87 7.82 0.29 -16.02
CA GLY A 87 7.54 -0.31 -17.33
C GLY A 87 7.85 -1.80 -17.43
N ARG A 88 8.22 -2.47 -16.32
CA ARG A 88 8.54 -3.90 -16.34
C ARG A 88 7.31 -4.73 -16.69
N ASP A 89 7.49 -5.60 -17.67
CA ASP A 89 6.55 -6.64 -18.06
C ASP A 89 6.35 -7.65 -16.90
N PRO A 90 5.11 -8.05 -16.59
CA PRO A 90 4.86 -9.08 -15.59
C PRO A 90 5.59 -10.40 -15.87
N ALA A 91 5.76 -10.77 -17.15
CA ALA A 91 6.50 -11.97 -17.55
C ALA A 91 8.01 -11.97 -17.14
N LEU A 92 8.57 -10.80 -16.82
CA LEU A 92 9.96 -10.65 -16.39
C LEU A 92 10.14 -10.63 -14.87
N ARG A 93 9.07 -10.88 -14.09
CA ARG A 93 9.13 -10.88 -12.62
C ARG A 93 9.53 -12.26 -12.10
N VAL A 94 10.82 -12.54 -12.24
CA VAL A 94 11.48 -13.75 -11.72
C VAL A 94 12.59 -13.28 -10.78
N ASP A 95 12.69 -13.91 -9.61
CA ASP A 95 13.75 -13.62 -8.65
C ASP A 95 15.02 -14.48 -8.89
N SER A 96 16.07 -14.22 -8.13
CA SER A 96 17.35 -14.94 -8.25
C SER A 96 17.27 -16.43 -7.89
N THR A 97 16.19 -16.85 -7.19
CA THR A 97 15.93 -18.26 -6.90
C THR A 97 15.18 -18.98 -8.03
N GLY A 98 14.77 -18.25 -9.07
CA GLY A 98 13.95 -18.76 -10.17
C GLY A 98 12.46 -18.75 -9.89
N TYR A 99 12.01 -18.16 -8.78
CA TYR A 99 10.61 -18.01 -8.46
C TYR A 99 9.95 -16.93 -9.33
N PHE A 100 8.97 -17.34 -10.12
CA PHE A 100 8.16 -16.44 -10.95
C PHE A 100 7.01 -15.85 -10.12
N PHE A 101 7.23 -14.65 -9.60
CA PHE A 101 6.28 -13.99 -8.70
C PHE A 101 5.28 -13.06 -9.40
N GLY A 102 5.36 -12.94 -10.72
CA GLY A 102 4.50 -12.04 -11.50
C GLY A 102 3.02 -12.36 -11.37
N ASP A 103 2.65 -13.65 -11.53
CA ASP A 103 1.25 -14.10 -11.43
C ASP A 103 0.70 -13.93 -10.01
N ASP A 104 1.53 -14.17 -8.99
CA ASP A 104 1.14 -13.97 -7.61
C ASP A 104 0.86 -12.48 -7.30
N MET A 105 1.65 -11.56 -7.86
CA MET A 105 1.37 -10.13 -7.76
C MET A 105 0.03 -9.77 -8.41
N LEU A 106 -0.23 -10.29 -9.62
CA LEU A 106 -1.44 -10.01 -10.37
C LEU A 106 -2.70 -10.61 -9.74
N SER A 107 -2.56 -11.58 -8.83
CA SER A 107 -3.66 -12.17 -8.08
C SER A 107 -4.05 -11.41 -6.80
N ALA A 108 -3.45 -10.22 -6.55
CA ALA A 108 -3.85 -9.37 -5.43
C ALA A 108 -5.34 -9.00 -5.50
N THR A 109 -6.00 -9.01 -4.35
CA THR A 109 -7.43 -8.71 -4.19
C THR A 109 -7.66 -7.35 -3.53
N GLU A 110 -8.91 -6.93 -3.41
CA GLU A 110 -9.28 -5.70 -2.70
C GLU A 110 -9.04 -5.81 -1.19
N GLU A 111 -9.13 -7.03 -0.62
CA GLU A 111 -8.81 -7.31 0.79
C GLU A 111 -7.30 -7.32 1.06
N GLY A 112 -6.51 -7.42 -0.01
CA GLY A 112 -5.07 -7.48 0.03
C GLY A 112 -4.49 -8.90 0.07
N LYS A 113 -3.23 -9.01 -0.35
CA LYS A 113 -2.48 -10.26 -0.39
C LYS A 113 -1.02 -10.03 -0.01
N TRP A 114 -0.48 -10.91 0.84
CA TRP A 114 0.96 -11.00 1.07
C TRP A 114 1.60 -11.96 0.07
N ILE A 115 2.76 -11.56 -0.46
CA ILE A 115 3.67 -12.45 -1.18
C ILE A 115 5.10 -12.24 -0.68
N SER A 116 5.96 -13.25 -0.89
CA SER A 116 7.38 -13.16 -0.54
C SER A 116 8.23 -13.62 -1.72
N TYR A 117 9.25 -12.84 -2.04
CA TYR A 117 10.20 -13.12 -3.11
C TYR A 117 11.56 -12.48 -2.78
N VAL A 118 12.62 -12.86 -3.47
CA VAL A 118 13.93 -12.24 -3.29
C VAL A 118 14.02 -10.98 -4.16
N ALA A 119 14.47 -9.88 -3.56
CA ALA A 119 14.70 -8.62 -4.28
C ALA A 119 15.85 -7.84 -3.65
N THR A 120 16.43 -6.93 -4.42
CA THR A 120 17.45 -6.02 -3.91
C THR A 120 16.84 -5.04 -2.91
N ASN A 121 17.37 -5.03 -1.69
CA ASN A 121 17.00 -4.06 -0.67
C ASN A 121 17.60 -2.70 -1.04
N PRO A 122 16.82 -1.64 -1.25
CA PRO A 122 17.35 -0.34 -1.66
C PRO A 122 18.20 0.35 -0.60
N ASP A 123 18.08 -0.06 0.66
CA ASP A 123 18.82 0.52 1.78
C ASP A 123 20.24 -0.05 1.89
N THR A 124 20.42 -1.35 1.62
CA THR A 124 21.71 -2.04 1.73
C THR A 124 22.36 -2.33 0.39
N GLY A 125 21.59 -2.45 -0.68
CA GLY A 125 22.03 -2.88 -2.00
C GLY A 125 22.15 -4.40 -2.17
N ASP A 126 21.88 -5.18 -1.12
CA ASP A 126 21.97 -6.63 -1.13
C ASP A 126 20.64 -7.29 -1.47
N GLU A 127 20.69 -8.51 -1.98
CA GLU A 127 19.49 -9.33 -2.14
C GLU A 127 19.02 -9.87 -0.78
N ALA A 128 17.73 -9.70 -0.50
CA ALA A 128 17.11 -10.24 0.69
C ALA A 128 15.67 -10.68 0.38
N ARG A 129 15.11 -11.51 1.26
CA ARG A 129 13.71 -11.88 1.16
C ARG A 129 12.84 -10.68 1.47
N LYS A 130 12.01 -10.31 0.50
CA LYS A 130 11.01 -9.24 0.63
C LYS A 130 9.65 -9.84 0.92
N HIS A 131 8.95 -9.26 1.90
CA HIS A 131 7.54 -9.50 2.15
C HIS A 131 6.75 -8.30 1.65
N ALA A 132 5.96 -8.50 0.61
CA ALA A 132 5.18 -7.44 -0.02
C ALA A 132 3.68 -7.60 0.25
N TRP A 133 3.07 -6.54 0.74
CA TRP A 133 1.62 -6.40 0.83
C TRP A 133 1.09 -5.65 -0.37
N MET A 134 0.05 -6.19 -0.98
CA MET A 134 -0.54 -5.61 -2.19
C MET A 134 -2.06 -5.58 -2.07
N VAL A 135 -2.65 -4.48 -2.53
CA VAL A 135 -4.10 -4.28 -2.54
C VAL A 135 -4.51 -3.86 -3.94
N ARG A 136 -5.57 -4.49 -4.48
CA ARG A 136 -6.19 -4.06 -5.72
C ARG A 136 -7.21 -2.97 -5.43
N TYR A 137 -7.06 -1.83 -6.10
CA TYR A 137 -7.97 -0.71 -5.98
C TYR A 137 -8.12 -0.01 -7.34
N ASP A 138 -9.36 0.24 -7.76
CA ASP A 138 -9.69 0.91 -9.04
C ASP A 138 -8.94 0.32 -10.26
N GLY A 139 -8.85 -1.03 -10.32
CA GLY A 139 -8.17 -1.77 -11.38
C GLY A 139 -6.64 -1.82 -11.23
N LEU A 140 -6.03 -0.98 -10.42
CA LEU A 140 -4.60 -0.93 -10.14
C LEU A 140 -4.25 -1.84 -8.95
N ILE A 141 -2.96 -2.19 -8.84
CA ILE A 141 -2.43 -2.86 -7.65
C ILE A 141 -1.40 -1.94 -7.00
N PHE A 142 -1.67 -1.57 -5.76
CA PHE A 142 -0.77 -0.79 -4.92
C PHE A 142 -0.01 -1.74 -4.00
N GLY A 143 1.30 -1.64 -3.95
CA GLY A 143 2.11 -2.52 -3.12
C GLY A 143 3.27 -1.80 -2.46
N SER A 144 3.67 -2.32 -1.30
CA SER A 144 4.89 -1.98 -0.58
C SER A 144 5.42 -3.22 0.11
N GLY A 145 6.59 -3.16 0.72
CA GLY A 145 7.14 -4.31 1.42
C GLY A 145 8.34 -3.95 2.30
N TRP A 146 8.71 -4.90 3.13
CA TRP A 146 9.88 -4.87 3.99
C TRP A 146 10.77 -6.08 3.70
N TYR A 147 12.01 -6.04 4.14
CA TYR A 147 13.00 -7.07 3.90
C TYR A 147 13.40 -7.73 5.22
N GLU A 148 13.65 -9.05 5.17
CA GLU A 148 14.24 -9.75 6.32
C GLU A 148 15.66 -9.21 6.56
N GLU A 149 15.99 -9.00 7.84
CA GLU A 149 17.37 -8.74 8.27
C GLU A 149 18.12 -10.09 8.32
N GLU A 150 19.40 -10.11 7.91
CA GLU A 150 20.27 -11.28 8.05
C GLU A 150 20.70 -11.49 9.52
#